data_eebe6a598b6c8cced7a2667107b09baa
#
_entry.id   eebe6a598b6c8cced7a2667107b09baa
#
_cell.length_a   1.000
_cell.length_b   1.000
_cell.length_c   1.000
_cell.angle_alpha   90.00
_cell.angle_beta   90.00
_cell.angle_gamma   90.00
#
_symmetry.space_group_name_H-M   'P 1'
#
loop_
_entity.id
_entity.type
_entity.pdbx_description
1 polymer ?
#
loop_
_entity_poly.entity_id
_entity_poly.type
_entity_poly.pdbx_seq_one_letter_code
_entity_poly.pdbx_strand_id
1 'polypeptide(L)'
;KLNNPILIGHSQGCLQILEYAYKYKNKINKAVFIGGSNKMPVHPDLIELAQNGDSEAVKLMMKWGYEGSKKFIGGNPVEKIIKSPRDISEILALDLIACNNYVNGHDAAKSINCPVLFVFGELDKMVNIEAGKKFANLVKDSKTHIIKGCGHMIMIEKAFEMREKVLEFLK
;
A
#
# COMPACT_ATOMS: atom_id res chain seq x y z
N LYS A 1 3.51 18.79 16.77
CA LYS A 1 2.33 18.33 16.01
C LYS A 1 2.37 18.97 14.63
N LEU A 2 2.23 18.16 13.56
CA LEU A 2 2.07 18.69 12.20
C LEU A 2 0.68 19.28 12.04
N ASN A 3 0.59 20.42 11.34
CA ASN A 3 -0.68 21.04 11.00
C ASN A 3 -1.00 20.72 9.55
N ASN A 4 -2.12 20.05 9.29
CA ASN A 4 -2.58 19.64 7.97
C ASN A 4 -1.48 18.98 7.11
N PRO A 5 -0.95 17.82 7.53
CA PRO A 5 0.13 17.14 6.81
C PRO A 5 -0.37 16.63 5.43
N ILE A 6 0.58 16.43 4.54
CA ILE A 6 0.39 15.56 3.37
C ILE A 6 0.72 14.14 3.82
N LEU A 7 -0.17 13.19 3.57
CA LEU A 7 0.02 11.80 3.93
C LEU A 7 0.23 10.95 2.69
N ILE A 8 1.28 10.14 2.69
CA ILE A 8 1.59 9.20 1.61
C ILE A 8 1.69 7.80 2.23
N GLY A 9 0.87 6.87 1.78
CA GLY A 9 0.83 5.50 2.27
C GLY A 9 0.90 4.48 1.15
N HIS A 10 1.67 3.42 1.40
CA HIS A 10 1.73 2.25 0.54
C HIS A 10 1.10 1.06 1.24
N SER A 11 0.30 0.27 0.52
CA SER A 11 -0.30 -0.96 1.03
C SER A 11 -1.06 -0.72 2.35
N GLN A 12 -0.68 -1.37 3.45
CA GLN A 12 -1.23 -1.15 4.79
C GLN A 12 -1.23 0.33 5.20
N GLY A 13 -0.22 1.11 4.79
CA GLY A 13 -0.17 2.55 5.03
C GLY A 13 -1.41 3.29 4.51
N CYS A 14 -2.08 2.75 3.49
CA CYS A 14 -3.36 3.29 3.00
C CYS A 14 -4.46 3.14 4.06
N LEU A 15 -4.54 2.01 4.75
CA LEU A 15 -5.52 1.80 5.83
C LEU A 15 -5.24 2.73 7.03
N GLN A 16 -3.96 3.01 7.32
CA GLN A 16 -3.57 3.96 8.37
C GLN A 16 -4.02 5.38 8.03
N ILE A 17 -3.86 5.81 6.76
CA ILE A 17 -4.37 7.12 6.30
C ILE A 17 -5.89 7.18 6.39
N LEU A 18 -6.58 6.11 5.99
CA LEU A 18 -8.05 6.03 6.10
C LEU A 18 -8.52 6.18 7.54
N GLU A 19 -7.91 5.44 8.47
CA GLU A 19 -8.27 5.51 9.89
C GLU A 19 -7.96 6.89 10.49
N TYR A 20 -6.84 7.50 10.08
CA TYR A 20 -6.51 8.86 10.48
C TYR A 20 -7.54 9.87 9.95
N ALA A 21 -7.93 9.78 8.68
CA ALA A 21 -8.94 10.65 8.07
C ALA A 21 -10.30 10.50 8.75
N TYR A 22 -10.67 9.27 9.10
CA TYR A 22 -11.93 8.95 9.78
C TYR A 22 -12.00 9.57 11.18
N LYS A 23 -10.90 9.44 11.95
CA LYS A 23 -10.81 9.98 13.32
C LYS A 23 -10.58 11.48 13.37
N TYR A 24 -9.79 12.02 12.46
CA TYR A 24 -9.34 13.41 12.49
C TYR A 24 -9.79 14.17 11.24
N LYS A 25 -11.09 14.27 11.06
CA LYS A 25 -11.73 14.94 9.91
C LYS A 25 -11.11 16.32 9.64
N ASN A 26 -10.84 16.64 8.37
CA ASN A 26 -10.26 17.91 7.93
C ASN A 26 -8.86 18.25 8.47
N LYS A 27 -8.08 17.23 8.86
CA LYS A 27 -6.70 17.38 9.34
C LYS A 27 -5.64 16.91 8.33
N ILE A 28 -6.04 16.69 7.08
CA ILE A 28 -5.15 16.25 6.00
C ILE A 28 -5.22 17.29 4.88
N ASN A 29 -4.05 17.74 4.41
CA ASN A 29 -3.96 18.68 3.29
C ASN A 29 -4.15 17.96 1.94
N LYS A 30 -3.35 16.93 1.68
CA LYS A 30 -3.44 16.03 0.52
C LYS A 30 -3.13 14.61 0.97
N ALA A 31 -3.66 13.60 0.27
CA ALA A 31 -3.30 12.21 0.50
C ALA A 31 -2.88 11.50 -0.79
N VAL A 32 -1.91 10.58 -0.67
CA VAL A 32 -1.47 9.70 -1.77
C VAL A 32 -1.59 8.26 -1.29
N PHE A 33 -2.39 7.47 -1.99
CA PHE A 33 -2.59 6.06 -1.77
C PHE A 33 -1.87 5.25 -2.84
N ILE A 34 -0.90 4.44 -2.46
CA ILE A 34 -0.07 3.65 -3.38
C ILE A 34 -0.37 2.17 -3.16
N GLY A 35 -0.84 1.46 -4.18
CA GLY A 35 -1.11 0.02 -4.09
C GLY A 35 -2.06 -0.35 -2.94
N GLY A 36 -3.11 0.42 -2.74
CA GLY A 36 -4.03 0.26 -1.62
C GLY A 36 -5.49 0.03 -2.00
N SER A 37 -6.25 -0.44 -1.04
CA SER A 37 -7.71 -0.55 -1.11
C SER A 37 -8.30 -0.13 0.24
N ASN A 38 -9.60 0.13 0.25
CA ASN A 38 -10.33 0.42 1.50
C ASN A 38 -10.60 -0.83 2.36
N LYS A 39 -10.30 -2.00 1.83
CA LYS A 39 -10.33 -3.30 2.54
C LYS A 39 -9.22 -4.18 1.99
N MET A 40 -8.44 -4.78 2.86
CA MET A 40 -7.30 -5.63 2.49
C MET A 40 -7.39 -6.99 3.19
N PRO A 41 -8.23 -7.92 2.69
CA PRO A 41 -8.28 -9.27 3.23
C PRO A 41 -6.93 -9.98 3.01
N VAL A 42 -6.48 -10.70 4.01
CA VAL A 42 -5.22 -11.44 4.00
C VAL A 42 -5.51 -12.92 3.99
N HIS A 43 -4.76 -13.68 3.18
CA HIS A 43 -4.90 -15.13 3.13
C HIS A 43 -4.57 -15.75 4.50
N PRO A 44 -5.41 -16.66 5.05
CA PRO A 44 -5.19 -17.24 6.38
C PRO A 44 -3.82 -17.89 6.55
N ASP A 45 -3.35 -18.65 5.55
CA ASP A 45 -2.04 -19.31 5.59
C ASP A 45 -0.88 -18.31 5.74
N LEU A 46 -1.00 -17.12 5.15
CA LEU A 46 0.02 -16.09 5.31
C LEU A 46 0.07 -15.54 6.74
N ILE A 47 -1.09 -15.40 7.37
CA ILE A 47 -1.18 -15.00 8.79
C ILE A 47 -0.57 -16.08 9.67
N GLU A 48 -0.90 -17.34 9.43
CA GLU A 48 -0.38 -18.48 10.19
C GLU A 48 1.15 -18.60 10.08
N LEU A 49 1.69 -18.53 8.86
CA LEU A 49 3.15 -18.51 8.64
C LEU A 49 3.83 -17.38 9.41
N ALA A 50 3.24 -16.16 9.36
CA ALA A 50 3.79 -15.01 10.06
C ALA A 50 3.72 -15.18 11.60
N GLN A 51 2.62 -15.72 12.14
CA GLN A 51 2.46 -16.00 13.56
C GLN A 51 3.46 -17.04 14.08
N ASN A 52 3.82 -18.00 13.24
CA ASN A 52 4.81 -19.04 13.56
C ASN A 52 6.27 -18.54 13.40
N GLY A 53 6.48 -17.29 13.02
CA GLY A 53 7.82 -16.74 12.77
C GLY A 53 8.48 -17.31 11.52
N ASP A 54 7.72 -17.87 10.59
CA ASP A 54 8.27 -18.50 9.39
C ASP A 54 8.68 -17.45 8.35
N SER A 55 9.96 -17.50 7.96
CA SER A 55 10.51 -16.62 6.92
C SER A 55 9.83 -16.80 5.55
N GLU A 56 9.11 -17.89 5.33
CA GLU A 56 8.30 -18.09 4.12
C GLU A 56 7.20 -17.04 3.98
N ALA A 57 6.65 -16.50 5.08
CA ALA A 57 5.68 -15.44 5.03
C ALA A 57 6.23 -14.21 4.26
N VAL A 58 7.46 -13.79 4.58
CA VAL A 58 8.13 -12.67 3.90
C VAL A 58 8.42 -13.01 2.45
N LYS A 59 8.89 -14.23 2.16
CA LYS A 59 9.17 -14.69 0.80
C LYS A 59 7.91 -14.71 -0.07
N LEU A 60 6.80 -15.19 0.45
CA LEU A 60 5.51 -15.20 -0.25
C LEU A 60 5.00 -13.78 -0.53
N MET A 61 5.07 -12.90 0.46
CA MET A 61 4.70 -11.48 0.25
C MET A 61 5.54 -10.84 -0.85
N MET A 62 6.85 -11.06 -0.84
CA MET A 62 7.73 -10.53 -1.87
C MET A 62 7.47 -11.14 -3.25
N LYS A 63 7.18 -12.45 -3.31
CA LYS A 63 6.82 -13.15 -4.55
C LYS A 63 5.51 -12.63 -5.16
N TRP A 64 4.52 -12.33 -4.34
CA TRP A 64 3.24 -11.79 -4.81
C TRP A 64 3.30 -10.28 -5.09
N GLY A 65 4.07 -9.55 -4.29
CA GLY A 65 4.18 -8.11 -4.39
C GLY A 65 5.07 -7.61 -5.51
N TYR A 66 5.98 -8.45 -6.01
CA TYR A 66 6.96 -8.05 -7.01
C TYR A 66 6.68 -8.75 -8.35
N GLU A 67 6.58 -7.98 -9.43
CA GLU A 67 6.32 -8.52 -10.77
C GLU A 67 7.48 -9.39 -11.28
N GLY A 68 8.71 -9.10 -10.87
CA GLY A 68 9.86 -10.03 -11.00
C GLY A 68 10.59 -10.02 -12.33
N SER A 69 10.09 -9.34 -13.37
CA SER A 69 10.70 -9.34 -14.70
C SER A 69 11.94 -8.44 -14.81
N LYS A 70 12.15 -7.55 -13.84
CA LYS A 70 13.25 -6.58 -13.89
C LYS A 70 14.54 -7.10 -13.27
N LYS A 71 15.64 -6.93 -14.04
CA LYS A 71 16.99 -7.08 -13.52
C LYS A 71 17.47 -5.74 -12.94
N PHE A 72 17.96 -5.76 -11.71
CA PHE A 72 18.52 -4.59 -11.05
C PHE A 72 20.04 -4.61 -11.10
N ILE A 73 20.63 -3.48 -11.50
CA ILE A 73 22.08 -3.28 -11.36
C ILE A 73 22.39 -3.16 -9.86
N GLY A 74 23.33 -3.95 -9.36
CA GLY A 74 23.69 -3.97 -7.93
C GLY A 74 22.86 -4.95 -7.08
N GLY A 75 22.10 -5.85 -7.69
CA GLY A 75 21.34 -6.92 -7.06
C GLY A 75 19.89 -6.58 -6.79
N ASN A 76 19.08 -7.60 -6.63
CA ASN A 76 17.63 -7.48 -6.41
C ASN A 76 17.33 -6.92 -5.00
N PRO A 77 16.69 -5.76 -4.87
CA PRO A 77 16.33 -5.19 -3.57
C PRO A 77 15.39 -6.10 -2.76
N VAL A 78 14.55 -6.88 -3.42
CA VAL A 78 13.67 -7.86 -2.78
C VAL A 78 14.47 -8.96 -2.10
N GLU A 79 15.52 -9.49 -2.75
CA GLU A 79 16.39 -10.49 -2.13
C GLU A 79 17.13 -9.92 -0.91
N LYS A 80 17.48 -8.64 -0.93
CA LYS A 80 18.11 -7.97 0.22
C LYS A 80 17.15 -7.88 1.40
N ILE A 81 15.86 -7.62 1.14
CA ILE A 81 14.82 -7.61 2.17
C ILE A 81 14.65 -9.01 2.77
N ILE A 82 14.51 -10.04 1.93
CA ILE A 82 14.36 -11.44 2.36
C ILE A 82 15.56 -11.92 3.17
N LYS A 83 16.77 -11.52 2.78
CA LYS A 83 18.02 -11.89 3.46
C LYS A 83 18.36 -10.99 4.65
N SER A 84 17.50 -10.03 4.99
CA SER A 84 17.74 -9.15 6.15
C SER A 84 17.77 -9.97 7.43
N PRO A 85 18.76 -9.76 8.31
CA PRO A 85 18.85 -10.48 9.60
C PRO A 85 17.80 -9.99 10.62
N ARG A 86 16.97 -9.02 10.27
CA ARG A 86 15.92 -8.53 11.17
C ARG A 86 14.80 -9.57 11.24
N ASP A 87 14.55 -10.08 12.40
CA ASP A 87 13.31 -10.82 12.66
C ASP A 87 12.15 -9.82 12.73
N ILE A 88 11.33 -9.86 11.69
CA ILE A 88 10.13 -9.02 11.57
C ILE A 88 8.86 -9.85 11.69
N SER A 89 8.97 -11.14 11.98
CA SER A 89 7.85 -12.08 11.92
C SER A 89 6.70 -11.72 12.86
N GLU A 90 7.00 -11.37 14.11
CA GLU A 90 5.97 -10.95 15.07
C GLU A 90 5.26 -9.66 14.63
N ILE A 91 6.02 -8.68 14.16
CA ILE A 91 5.47 -7.41 13.66
C ILE A 91 4.62 -7.67 12.41
N LEU A 92 5.11 -8.52 11.51
CA LEU A 92 4.39 -8.88 10.29
C LEU A 92 3.05 -9.54 10.60
N ALA A 93 3.00 -10.46 11.55
CA ALA A 93 1.76 -11.12 11.96
C ALA A 93 0.73 -10.10 12.47
N LEU A 94 1.15 -9.18 13.34
CA LEU A 94 0.28 -8.12 13.85
C LEU A 94 -0.25 -7.22 12.73
N ASP A 95 0.60 -6.84 11.79
CA ASP A 95 0.24 -5.99 10.66
C ASP A 95 -0.74 -6.69 9.71
N LEU A 96 -0.54 -7.97 9.39
CA LEU A 96 -1.44 -8.76 8.54
C LEU A 96 -2.81 -8.94 9.20
N ILE A 97 -2.85 -9.22 10.51
CA ILE A 97 -4.09 -9.31 11.28
C ILE A 97 -4.81 -7.96 11.30
N ALA A 98 -4.10 -6.86 11.50
CA ALA A 98 -4.68 -5.52 11.49
C ALA A 98 -5.29 -5.18 10.12
N CYS A 99 -4.61 -5.52 9.01
CA CYS A 99 -5.15 -5.36 7.66
C CYS A 99 -6.44 -6.17 7.46
N ASN A 100 -6.42 -7.45 7.85
CA ASN A 100 -7.55 -8.35 7.69
C ASN A 100 -8.79 -7.92 8.48
N ASN A 101 -8.57 -7.37 9.67
CA ASN A 101 -9.64 -6.98 10.60
C ASN A 101 -10.13 -5.53 10.41
N TYR A 102 -9.55 -4.77 9.46
CA TYR A 102 -9.96 -3.39 9.23
C TYR A 102 -11.35 -3.31 8.58
N VAL A 103 -12.31 -2.70 9.25
CA VAL A 103 -13.73 -2.66 8.84
C VAL A 103 -14.23 -1.27 8.45
N ASN A 104 -13.59 -0.19 8.92
CA ASN A 104 -14.08 1.18 8.73
C ASN A 104 -13.83 1.74 7.33
N GLY A 105 -13.14 1.01 6.44
CA GLY A 105 -12.57 1.55 5.22
C GLY A 105 -13.55 2.21 4.25
N HIS A 106 -14.80 1.74 4.19
CA HIS A 106 -15.81 2.34 3.32
C HIS A 106 -16.22 3.75 3.80
N ASP A 107 -16.55 3.86 5.08
CA ASP A 107 -17.00 5.14 5.66
C ASP A 107 -15.83 6.11 5.82
N ALA A 108 -14.64 5.58 6.12
CA ALA A 108 -13.40 6.35 6.13
C ALA A 108 -13.10 6.97 4.77
N ALA A 109 -13.22 6.20 3.68
CA ALA A 109 -13.01 6.70 2.32
C ALA A 109 -13.96 7.86 1.98
N LYS A 110 -15.24 7.73 2.30
CA LYS A 110 -16.25 8.77 2.09
C LYS A 110 -16.02 10.02 2.94
N SER A 111 -15.33 9.88 4.07
CA SER A 111 -15.05 10.99 4.97
C SER A 111 -13.84 11.85 4.54
N ILE A 112 -13.09 11.44 3.52
CA ILE A 112 -11.94 12.18 3.03
C ILE A 112 -12.42 13.45 2.32
N ASN A 113 -11.95 14.61 2.80
CA ASN A 113 -12.31 15.94 2.30
C ASN A 113 -11.09 16.73 1.79
N CYS A 114 -10.08 16.04 1.29
CA CYS A 114 -8.90 16.67 0.68
C CYS A 114 -8.63 16.03 -0.68
N PRO A 115 -7.84 16.71 -1.55
CA PRO A 115 -7.39 16.09 -2.81
C PRO A 115 -6.61 14.81 -2.58
N VAL A 116 -6.88 13.80 -3.41
CA VAL A 116 -6.27 12.47 -3.30
C VAL A 116 -5.68 12.02 -4.63
N LEU A 117 -4.49 11.45 -4.59
CA LEU A 117 -3.91 10.68 -5.69
C LEU A 117 -3.90 9.20 -5.35
N PHE A 118 -4.43 8.37 -6.23
CA PHE A 118 -4.29 6.93 -6.22
C PHE A 118 -3.26 6.49 -7.26
N VAL A 119 -2.30 5.66 -6.85
CA VAL A 119 -1.30 5.07 -7.74
C VAL A 119 -1.38 3.56 -7.63
N PHE A 120 -1.64 2.87 -8.74
CA PHE A 120 -1.77 1.42 -8.80
C PHE A 120 -0.79 0.82 -9.78
N GLY A 121 -0.26 -0.36 -9.45
CA GLY A 121 0.45 -1.21 -10.40
C GLY A 121 -0.54 -2.04 -11.23
N GLU A 122 -0.37 -2.07 -12.55
CA GLU A 122 -1.25 -2.84 -13.45
C GLU A 122 -1.25 -4.35 -13.13
N LEU A 123 -0.12 -4.88 -12.70
CA LEU A 123 0.11 -6.30 -12.42
C LEU A 123 0.13 -6.63 -10.92
N ASP A 124 -0.42 -5.76 -10.09
CA ASP A 124 -0.50 -5.95 -8.64
C ASP A 124 -1.34 -7.19 -8.29
N LYS A 125 -0.71 -8.20 -7.68
CA LYS A 125 -1.36 -9.46 -7.27
C LYS A 125 -1.79 -9.44 -5.80
N MET A 126 -1.33 -8.46 -5.01
CA MET A 126 -1.69 -8.33 -3.60
C MET A 126 -2.94 -7.49 -3.43
N VAL A 127 -3.05 -6.40 -4.17
CA VAL A 127 -4.23 -5.54 -4.17
C VAL A 127 -4.80 -5.47 -5.58
N ASN A 128 -5.91 -6.15 -5.80
CA ASN A 128 -6.57 -6.18 -7.10
C ASN A 128 -6.92 -4.75 -7.56
N ILE A 129 -6.52 -4.40 -8.78
CA ILE A 129 -6.72 -3.06 -9.36
C ILE A 129 -8.19 -2.62 -9.36
N GLU A 130 -9.13 -3.56 -9.55
CA GLU A 130 -10.55 -3.24 -9.53
C GLU A 130 -11.03 -2.89 -8.11
N ALA A 131 -10.47 -3.52 -7.07
CA ALA A 131 -10.71 -3.11 -5.68
C ALA A 131 -10.15 -1.71 -5.41
N GLY A 132 -8.97 -1.40 -5.93
CA GLY A 132 -8.36 -0.07 -5.87
C GLY A 132 -9.22 1.00 -6.57
N LYS A 133 -9.72 0.72 -7.78
CA LYS A 133 -10.62 1.63 -8.50
C LYS A 133 -11.94 1.85 -7.76
N LYS A 134 -12.53 0.80 -7.19
CA LYS A 134 -13.74 0.92 -6.35
C LYS A 134 -13.48 1.81 -5.14
N PHE A 135 -12.30 1.69 -4.53
CA PHE A 135 -11.90 2.58 -3.45
C PHE A 135 -11.77 4.03 -3.93
N ALA A 136 -11.10 4.29 -5.05
CA ALA A 136 -10.95 5.64 -5.60
C ALA A 136 -12.32 6.30 -5.88
N ASN A 137 -13.31 5.53 -6.35
CA ASN A 137 -14.67 6.03 -6.62
C ASN A 137 -15.44 6.43 -5.35
N LEU A 138 -15.01 6.03 -4.15
CA LEU A 138 -15.60 6.47 -2.89
C LEU A 138 -15.11 7.87 -2.47
N VAL A 139 -13.99 8.32 -3.01
CA VAL A 139 -13.37 9.61 -2.65
C VAL A 139 -13.75 10.68 -3.65
N LYS A 140 -14.38 11.76 -3.17
CA LYS A 140 -15.00 12.78 -4.01
C LYS A 140 -14.01 13.54 -4.90
N ASP A 141 -12.86 13.93 -4.37
CA ASP A 141 -11.80 14.64 -5.09
C ASP A 141 -10.58 13.74 -5.24
N SER A 142 -10.61 12.90 -6.27
CA SER A 142 -9.55 11.91 -6.49
C SER A 142 -9.07 11.87 -7.94
N LYS A 143 -7.76 11.62 -8.09
CA LYS A 143 -7.11 11.28 -9.35
C LYS A 143 -6.52 9.89 -9.26
N THR A 144 -6.55 9.14 -10.35
CA THR A 144 -5.99 7.78 -10.42
C THR A 144 -4.93 7.69 -11.50
N HIS A 145 -3.78 7.11 -11.16
CA HIS A 145 -2.72 6.78 -12.10
C HIS A 145 -2.39 5.29 -12.01
N ILE A 146 -2.41 4.61 -13.18
CA ILE A 146 -2.08 3.18 -13.30
C ILE A 146 -0.74 3.07 -13.99
N ILE A 147 0.23 2.46 -13.31
CA ILE A 147 1.58 2.24 -13.84
C ILE A 147 1.63 0.88 -14.54
N LYS A 148 1.90 0.90 -15.84
CA LYS A 148 1.95 -0.30 -16.69
C LYS A 148 3.16 -1.19 -16.37
N GLY A 149 2.96 -2.52 -16.45
CA GLY A 149 4.01 -3.51 -16.21
C GLY A 149 4.66 -3.35 -14.83
N CYS A 150 3.84 -3.13 -13.80
CA CYS A 150 4.27 -2.89 -12.43
C CYS A 150 3.41 -3.69 -11.46
N GLY A 151 4.03 -4.35 -10.49
CA GLY A 151 3.35 -5.05 -9.41
C GLY A 151 3.02 -4.14 -8.24
N HIS A 152 2.96 -4.73 -7.05
CA HIS A 152 2.62 -4.05 -5.81
C HIS A 152 3.76 -3.14 -5.28
N MET A 153 5.02 -3.54 -5.52
CA MET A 153 6.20 -2.81 -5.02
C MET A 153 6.58 -1.64 -5.94
N ILE A 154 5.62 -0.77 -6.18
CA ILE A 154 5.69 0.34 -7.16
C ILE A 154 6.92 1.21 -6.94
N MET A 155 7.26 1.51 -5.68
CA MET A 155 8.43 2.33 -5.32
C MET A 155 9.77 1.66 -5.64
N ILE A 156 9.78 0.34 -5.87
CA ILE A 156 10.96 -0.42 -6.30
C ILE A 156 10.95 -0.61 -7.81
N GLU A 157 9.81 -0.99 -8.37
CA GLU A 157 9.69 -1.42 -9.76
C GLU A 157 9.66 -0.25 -10.74
N LYS A 158 9.00 0.84 -10.35
CA LYS A 158 8.76 2.03 -11.19
C LYS A 158 8.94 3.33 -10.40
N ALA A 159 10.01 3.39 -9.60
CA ALA A 159 10.29 4.51 -8.68
C ALA A 159 10.24 5.88 -9.37
N PHE A 160 10.81 6.00 -10.56
CA PHE A 160 10.86 7.27 -11.29
C PHE A 160 9.47 7.74 -11.69
N GLU A 161 8.68 6.89 -12.36
CA GLU A 161 7.34 7.22 -12.82
C GLU A 161 6.40 7.54 -11.65
N MET A 162 6.47 6.73 -10.58
CA MET A 162 5.71 6.98 -9.36
C MET A 162 6.07 8.35 -8.76
N ARG A 163 7.37 8.63 -8.61
CA ARG A 163 7.84 9.91 -8.06
C ARG A 163 7.34 11.10 -8.87
N GLU A 164 7.45 11.04 -10.21
CA GLU A 164 7.00 12.13 -11.08
C GLU A 164 5.50 12.40 -10.89
N LYS A 165 4.68 11.35 -10.82
CA LYS A 165 3.23 11.51 -10.62
C LYS A 165 2.88 12.05 -9.24
N VAL A 166 3.58 11.62 -8.21
CA VAL A 166 3.43 12.19 -6.86
C VAL A 166 3.83 13.65 -6.83
N LEU A 167 5.00 14.02 -7.38
CA LEU A 167 5.45 15.42 -7.41
C LEU A 167 4.53 16.33 -8.23
N GLU A 168 4.00 15.85 -9.37
CA GLU A 168 2.99 16.56 -10.16
C GLU A 168 1.74 16.87 -9.34
N PHE A 169 1.26 15.89 -8.57
CA PHE A 169 0.08 16.05 -7.72
C PHE A 169 0.34 16.98 -6.52
N LEU A 170 1.55 17.01 -5.98
CA LEU A 170 1.89 17.81 -4.80
C LEU A 170 2.06 19.32 -5.10
N LYS A 171 2.35 19.69 -6.34
CA LYS A 171 2.33 21.08 -6.81
C LYS A 171 0.90 21.65 -6.74
#